data_402e41ae354da2b91f8c1c9ae2fe882e
#
_entry.id   402e41ae354da2b91f8c1c9ae2fe882e
#
_cell.length_a   1.000
_cell.length_b   1.000
_cell.length_c   1.000
_cell.angle_alpha   90.00
_cell.angle_beta   90.00
_cell.angle_gamma   90.00
#
_symmetry.space_group_name_H-M   'P 1'
#
loop_
_entity.id
_entity.type
_entity.pdbx_description
1 polymer ?
#
loop_
_entity_poly.entity_id
_entity_poly.type
_entity_poly.pdbx_seq_one_letter_code
_entity_poly.pdbx_strand_id
1 'polypeptide(L)'
;VFPDMDRMPKYHPQAESGFFADGRTDRLPVDGSIARGTYIADEYLATGKRGETFGKGFPIEVDNDAIARGEDRYNIYCTVCHGGAGDGDGITKKYGMLTVANLTDARLSEYTDGQLYDVVKNGKGLMYGYADRLSVEDRWNVVLYVRALQRAANGSAKDLTPAKREELGL
;
A
#
# COMPACT_ATOMS: atom_id res chain seq x y z
N VAL A 1 -33.33 19.69 27.92
CA VAL A 1 -32.31 18.71 27.47
C VAL A 1 -31.15 18.86 28.43
N PHE A 2 -30.87 17.83 29.21
CA PHE A 2 -29.69 17.81 30.05
C PHE A 2 -28.51 17.35 29.16
N PRO A 3 -27.41 18.11 29.02
CA PRO A 3 -26.25 17.72 28.26
C PRO A 3 -25.43 16.67 29.03
N ASP A 4 -25.97 15.48 29.15
CA ASP A 4 -25.41 14.37 29.89
C ASP A 4 -24.13 13.89 29.21
N MET A 5 -22.98 14.31 29.74
CA MET A 5 -21.63 13.97 29.26
C MET A 5 -21.33 14.33 27.78
N ASP A 6 -22.20 15.06 27.13
CA ASP A 6 -22.01 15.55 25.76
C ASP A 6 -20.86 16.58 25.70
N ARG A 7 -20.68 17.34 26.78
CA ARG A 7 -19.57 18.28 26.95
C ARG A 7 -18.83 17.98 28.25
N MET A 8 -17.61 17.49 28.13
CA MET A 8 -16.74 17.19 29.26
C MET A 8 -15.50 18.06 29.21
N PRO A 9 -14.84 18.33 30.39
CA PRO A 9 -13.58 19.09 30.45
C PRO A 9 -12.37 18.27 29.96
N LYS A 10 -12.59 17.22 29.18
CA LYS A 10 -11.55 16.44 28.51
C LYS A 10 -11.57 16.69 27.02
N TYR A 11 -10.44 16.65 26.38
CA TYR A 11 -10.35 16.72 24.94
C TYR A 11 -10.80 15.40 24.27
N HIS A 12 -11.53 15.53 23.18
CA HIS A 12 -11.78 14.43 22.26
C HIS A 12 -10.67 14.38 21.19
N PRO A 13 -10.45 13.23 20.53
CA PRO A 13 -9.56 13.16 19.37
C PRO A 13 -9.93 14.23 18.33
N GLN A 14 -8.91 14.90 17.80
CA GLN A 14 -9.04 15.99 16.81
C GLN A 14 -9.74 17.26 17.33
N ALA A 15 -9.98 17.39 18.65
CA ALA A 15 -10.54 18.61 19.20
C ALA A 15 -9.54 19.77 19.14
N GLU A 16 -10.07 20.98 19.06
CA GLU A 16 -9.27 22.20 19.19
C GLU A 16 -8.79 22.39 20.63
N SER A 17 -7.57 22.91 20.79
CA SER A 17 -7.00 23.26 22.08
C SER A 17 -6.37 24.65 22.06
N GLY A 18 -6.87 25.52 22.91
CA GLY A 18 -6.24 26.85 23.14
C GLY A 18 -4.94 26.79 23.97
N PHE A 19 -4.60 25.63 24.51
CA PHE A 19 -3.37 25.46 25.31
C PHE A 19 -2.10 25.34 24.45
N PHE A 20 -2.22 24.71 23.28
CA PHE A 20 -1.08 24.51 22.39
C PHE A 20 -1.08 25.56 21.28
N ALA A 21 0.11 26.06 20.94
CA ALA A 21 0.28 27.12 19.92
C ALA A 21 -0.22 26.73 18.53
N ASP A 22 -0.25 25.43 18.20
CA ASP A 22 -0.78 24.88 16.96
C ASP A 22 -2.29 24.63 16.98
N GLY A 23 -2.96 24.95 18.09
CA GLY A 23 -4.41 24.76 18.26
C GLY A 23 -4.87 23.31 18.34
N ARG A 24 -3.99 22.32 18.36
CA ARG A 24 -4.32 20.90 18.26
C ARG A 24 -4.17 20.17 19.59
N THR A 25 -5.14 19.32 19.91
CA THR A 25 -5.03 18.39 21.06
C THR A 25 -4.16 17.19 20.74
N ASP A 26 -4.21 16.71 19.49
CA ASP A 26 -3.40 15.57 19.07
C ASP A 26 -1.95 15.99 18.90
N ARG A 27 -1.07 15.36 19.67
CA ARG A 27 0.36 15.66 19.65
C ARG A 27 1.09 14.72 18.70
N LEU A 28 2.04 15.28 17.94
CA LEU A 28 2.95 14.47 17.14
C LEU A 28 3.86 13.66 18.09
N PRO A 29 4.24 12.44 17.69
CA PRO A 29 5.27 11.68 18.40
C PRO A 29 6.55 12.50 18.53
N VAL A 30 7.30 12.26 19.60
CA VAL A 30 8.63 12.87 19.77
C VAL A 30 9.55 12.33 18.67
N ASP A 31 10.27 13.22 18.00
CA ASP A 31 11.19 12.86 16.95
C ASP A 31 12.19 11.79 17.41
N GLY A 32 12.39 10.76 16.58
CA GLY A 32 13.25 9.63 16.91
C GLY A 32 12.64 8.60 17.86
N SER A 33 11.40 8.81 18.36
CA SER A 33 10.72 7.81 19.17
C SER A 33 10.07 6.72 18.31
N ILE A 34 10.14 5.48 18.78
CA ILE A 34 9.49 4.32 18.15
C ILE A 34 8.53 3.73 19.18
N ALA A 35 7.27 3.54 18.77
CA ALA A 35 6.27 2.96 19.65
C ALA A 35 6.65 1.51 20.00
N ARG A 36 6.37 1.11 21.24
CA ARG A 36 6.66 -0.25 21.70
C ARG A 36 5.93 -1.26 20.82
N GLY A 37 6.66 -2.28 20.33
CA GLY A 37 6.13 -3.34 19.48
C GLY A 37 6.05 -3.00 18.00
N THR A 38 6.45 -1.78 17.58
CA THR A 38 6.46 -1.40 16.14
C THR A 38 7.84 -1.40 15.52
N TYR A 39 8.89 -1.68 16.33
CA TYR A 39 10.26 -1.77 15.80
C TYR A 39 10.44 -3.05 14.99
N ILE A 40 10.89 -2.90 13.74
CA ILE A 40 11.21 -3.98 12.82
C ILE A 40 12.70 -3.93 12.56
N ALA A 41 13.43 -4.96 13.01
CA ALA A 41 14.88 -5.04 12.87
C ALA A 41 15.34 -5.32 11.43
N ASP A 42 14.52 -6.01 10.64
CA ASP A 42 14.80 -6.26 9.23
C ASP A 42 14.57 -4.98 8.41
N GLU A 43 15.66 -4.36 7.97
CA GLU A 43 15.64 -3.15 7.17
C GLU A 43 14.88 -3.34 5.87
N TYR A 44 15.08 -4.47 5.18
CA TYR A 44 14.43 -4.73 3.91
C TYR A 44 12.93 -4.89 4.07
N LEU A 45 12.50 -5.64 5.07
CA LEU A 45 11.09 -5.78 5.41
C LEU A 45 10.45 -4.42 5.72
N ALA A 46 11.14 -3.58 6.49
CA ALA A 46 10.62 -2.29 6.95
C ALA A 46 10.62 -1.20 5.88
N THR A 47 11.56 -1.23 4.93
CA THR A 47 11.84 -0.09 4.03
C THR A 47 11.83 -0.42 2.54
N GLY A 48 11.91 -1.69 2.17
CA GLY A 48 12.14 -2.11 0.78
C GLY A 48 13.58 -1.89 0.30
N LYS A 49 14.48 -1.51 1.21
CA LYS A 49 15.89 -1.21 0.89
C LYS A 49 16.85 -2.16 1.60
N ARG A 50 18.03 -2.28 1.03
CA ARG A 50 19.23 -2.88 1.62
C ARG A 50 20.34 -1.85 1.50
N GLY A 51 20.58 -1.09 2.56
CA GLY A 51 21.39 0.12 2.51
C GLY A 51 20.74 1.18 1.61
N GLU A 52 21.51 1.71 0.67
CA GLU A 52 21.05 2.78 -0.24
C GLU A 52 20.23 2.27 -1.45
N THR A 53 20.14 0.96 -1.67
CA THR A 53 19.52 0.41 -2.87
C THR A 53 18.20 -0.30 -2.59
N PHE A 54 17.26 -0.18 -3.51
CA PHE A 54 16.00 -0.93 -3.44
C PHE A 54 16.24 -2.41 -3.76
N GLY A 55 15.71 -3.28 -2.91
CA GLY A 55 15.89 -4.72 -3.05
C GLY A 55 14.93 -5.34 -4.07
N LYS A 56 15.27 -6.57 -4.47
CA LYS A 56 14.43 -7.46 -5.30
C LYS A 56 14.00 -8.66 -4.47
N GLY A 57 12.83 -9.21 -4.79
CA GLY A 57 12.20 -10.32 -4.09
C GLY A 57 11.39 -9.86 -2.89
N PHE A 58 10.72 -10.80 -2.25
CA PHE A 58 9.81 -10.54 -1.13
C PHE A 58 10.45 -11.01 0.18
N PRO A 59 10.41 -10.19 1.24
CA PRO A 59 10.85 -10.59 2.58
C PRO A 59 9.76 -11.32 3.37
N ILE A 60 8.68 -11.69 2.73
CA ILE A 60 7.54 -12.44 3.27
C ILE A 60 7.43 -13.77 2.54
N GLU A 61 6.69 -14.72 3.11
CA GLU A 61 6.33 -15.95 2.41
C GLU A 61 5.40 -15.63 1.23
N VAL A 62 5.69 -16.24 0.07
CA VAL A 62 4.94 -16.03 -1.16
C VAL A 62 4.09 -17.25 -1.42
N ASP A 63 2.84 -17.18 -1.02
CA ASP A 63 1.84 -18.23 -1.17
C ASP A 63 0.49 -17.67 -1.65
N ASN A 64 -0.50 -18.54 -1.76
CA ASN A 64 -1.84 -18.14 -2.19
C ASN A 64 -2.55 -17.25 -1.16
N ASP A 65 -2.27 -17.41 0.12
CA ASP A 65 -2.89 -16.65 1.19
C ASP A 65 -2.35 -15.21 1.19
N ALA A 66 -1.03 -15.05 0.97
CA ALA A 66 -0.40 -13.74 0.79
C ALA A 66 -0.94 -13.00 -0.44
N ILE A 67 -1.14 -13.71 -1.57
CA ILE A 67 -1.75 -13.13 -2.77
C ILE A 67 -3.20 -12.71 -2.52
N ALA A 68 -4.01 -13.58 -1.91
CA ALA A 68 -5.41 -13.31 -1.58
C ALA A 68 -5.53 -12.13 -0.60
N ARG A 69 -4.62 -12.07 0.39
CA ARG A 69 -4.55 -10.93 1.31
C ARG A 69 -4.18 -9.64 0.58
N GLY A 70 -3.24 -9.71 -0.35
CA GLY A 70 -2.84 -8.59 -1.21
C GLY A 70 -4.00 -8.07 -2.05
N GLU A 71 -4.77 -8.99 -2.67
CA GLU A 71 -5.97 -8.68 -3.43
C GLU A 71 -7.02 -7.96 -2.57
N ASP A 72 -7.32 -8.48 -1.38
CA ASP A 72 -8.28 -7.87 -0.46
C ASP A 72 -7.86 -6.44 -0.09
N ARG A 73 -6.60 -6.21 0.27
CA ARG A 73 -6.09 -4.88 0.60
C ARG A 73 -6.05 -3.96 -0.62
N TYR A 74 -5.67 -4.46 -1.78
CA TYR A 74 -5.69 -3.73 -3.04
C TYR A 74 -7.10 -3.25 -3.39
N ASN A 75 -8.09 -4.12 -3.26
CA ASN A 75 -9.48 -3.80 -3.55
C ASN A 75 -10.05 -2.71 -2.62
N ILE A 76 -9.58 -2.65 -1.37
CA ILE A 76 -10.02 -1.62 -0.41
C ILE A 76 -9.34 -0.28 -0.67
N TYR A 77 -8.02 -0.26 -0.91
CA TYR A 77 -7.23 0.97 -0.87
C TYR A 77 -6.75 1.47 -2.24
N CYS A 78 -6.60 0.60 -3.23
CA CYS A 78 -5.91 0.92 -4.48
C CYS A 78 -6.85 0.99 -5.68
N THR A 79 -7.84 0.10 -5.74
CA THR A 79 -8.77 -0.05 -6.88
C THR A 79 -9.50 1.25 -7.22
N VAL A 80 -9.83 2.07 -6.23
CA VAL A 80 -10.55 3.35 -6.43
C VAL A 80 -9.80 4.28 -7.40
N CYS A 81 -8.48 4.21 -7.41
CA CYS A 81 -7.63 4.99 -8.32
C CYS A 81 -7.08 4.14 -9.47
N HIS A 82 -6.51 2.97 -9.15
CA HIS A 82 -5.75 2.17 -10.12
C HIS A 82 -6.59 1.21 -10.96
N GLY A 83 -7.90 1.06 -10.67
CA GLY A 83 -8.75 0.08 -11.34
C GLY A 83 -8.53 -1.36 -10.85
N GLY A 84 -9.48 -2.25 -11.10
CA GLY A 84 -9.39 -3.65 -10.69
C GLY A 84 -8.29 -4.44 -11.41
N ALA A 85 -7.99 -4.05 -12.65
CA ALA A 85 -6.91 -4.63 -13.45
C ALA A 85 -5.55 -3.93 -13.25
N GLY A 86 -5.50 -2.86 -12.47
CA GLY A 86 -4.28 -2.06 -12.28
C GLY A 86 -3.94 -1.16 -13.47
N ASP A 87 -4.87 -0.94 -14.37
CA ASP A 87 -4.72 -0.19 -15.61
C ASP A 87 -4.77 1.34 -15.45
N GLY A 88 -5.02 1.83 -14.23
CA GLY A 88 -5.18 3.25 -13.93
C GLY A 88 -6.57 3.80 -14.25
N ASP A 89 -7.54 2.93 -14.53
CA ASP A 89 -8.92 3.32 -14.87
C ASP A 89 -9.88 3.17 -13.67
N GLY A 90 -9.46 3.64 -12.51
CA GLY A 90 -10.28 3.66 -11.31
C GLY A 90 -11.39 4.72 -11.38
N ILE A 91 -12.36 4.62 -10.45
CA ILE A 91 -13.52 5.53 -10.39
C ILE A 91 -13.12 6.99 -10.24
N THR A 92 -12.00 7.30 -9.58
CA THR A 92 -11.51 8.66 -9.37
C THR A 92 -11.19 9.39 -10.68
N LYS A 93 -10.91 8.66 -11.76
CA LYS A 93 -10.69 9.24 -13.09
C LYS A 93 -11.92 9.99 -13.60
N LYS A 94 -13.13 9.50 -13.30
CA LYS A 94 -14.39 10.18 -13.62
C LYS A 94 -14.58 11.49 -12.86
N TYR A 95 -13.86 11.66 -11.76
CA TYR A 95 -13.88 12.86 -10.93
C TYR A 95 -12.66 13.75 -11.12
N GLY A 96 -11.93 13.59 -12.21
CA GLY A 96 -10.85 14.49 -12.63
C GLY A 96 -9.44 14.06 -12.24
N MET A 97 -9.25 12.89 -11.61
CA MET A 97 -7.91 12.36 -11.34
C MET A 97 -7.36 11.64 -12.57
N LEU A 98 -6.87 12.41 -13.54
CA LEU A 98 -6.48 11.88 -14.87
C LEU A 98 -5.08 11.24 -14.92
N THR A 99 -4.23 11.49 -13.92
CA THR A 99 -2.81 11.10 -13.93
C THR A 99 -2.51 9.90 -13.03
N VAL A 100 -3.42 8.93 -12.99
CA VAL A 100 -3.18 7.68 -12.24
C VAL A 100 -2.31 6.76 -13.08
N ALA A 101 -1.26 6.21 -12.47
CA ALA A 101 -0.35 5.30 -13.14
C ALA A 101 -1.03 3.98 -13.48
N ASN A 102 -0.85 3.50 -14.71
CA ASN A 102 -1.11 2.12 -15.08
C ASN A 102 -0.03 1.22 -14.47
N LEU A 103 -0.40 0.38 -13.51
CA LEU A 103 0.52 -0.49 -12.78
C LEU A 103 1.05 -1.64 -13.63
N THR A 104 0.37 -1.98 -14.74
CA THR A 104 0.77 -3.06 -15.65
C THR A 104 1.65 -2.57 -16.81
N ASP A 105 1.97 -1.27 -16.85
CA ASP A 105 2.89 -0.67 -17.81
C ASP A 105 4.30 -1.26 -17.69
N ALA A 106 4.97 -1.44 -18.82
CA ALA A 106 6.32 -1.99 -18.88
C ALA A 106 7.31 -1.23 -17.98
N ARG A 107 7.24 0.11 -17.95
CA ARG A 107 8.07 0.96 -17.10
C ARG A 107 7.92 0.64 -15.60
N LEU A 108 6.71 0.35 -15.13
CA LEU A 108 6.49 -0.01 -13.72
C LEU A 108 6.80 -1.49 -13.45
N SER A 109 6.75 -2.33 -14.46
CA SER A 109 7.18 -3.73 -14.35
C SER A 109 8.71 -3.83 -14.11
N GLU A 110 9.49 -2.84 -14.56
CA GLU A 110 10.93 -2.76 -14.31
C GLU A 110 11.30 -2.31 -12.89
N TYR A 111 10.36 -1.71 -12.14
CA TYR A 111 10.62 -1.35 -10.74
C TYR A 111 10.93 -2.60 -9.93
N THR A 112 11.88 -2.49 -9.00
CA THR A 112 12.11 -3.56 -8.03
C THR A 112 10.94 -3.65 -7.05
N ASP A 113 10.80 -4.79 -6.36
CA ASP A 113 9.74 -4.97 -5.37
C ASP A 113 9.87 -3.97 -4.23
N GLY A 114 11.12 -3.68 -3.82
CA GLY A 114 11.42 -2.65 -2.84
C GLY A 114 11.03 -1.24 -3.29
N GLN A 115 11.17 -0.90 -4.59
CA GLN A 115 10.70 0.39 -5.12
C GLN A 115 9.17 0.49 -5.10
N LEU A 116 8.47 -0.58 -5.46
CA LEU A 116 7.01 -0.62 -5.36
C LEU A 116 6.56 -0.50 -3.91
N TYR A 117 7.22 -1.21 -3.00
CA TYR A 117 6.96 -1.09 -1.56
C TYR A 117 7.16 0.33 -1.04
N ASP A 118 8.25 0.99 -1.43
CA ASP A 118 8.54 2.37 -1.04
C ASP A 118 7.45 3.34 -1.51
N VAL A 119 6.96 3.17 -2.75
CA VAL A 119 5.84 3.96 -3.27
C VAL A 119 4.56 3.72 -2.47
N VAL A 120 4.24 2.48 -2.13
CA VAL A 120 3.07 2.17 -1.29
C VAL A 120 3.24 2.76 0.11
N LYS A 121 4.43 2.66 0.70
CA LYS A 121 4.71 3.15 2.05
C LYS A 121 4.69 4.68 2.13
N ASN A 122 5.43 5.35 1.28
CA ASN A 122 5.76 6.78 1.39
C ASN A 122 4.98 7.66 0.41
N GLY A 123 4.36 7.06 -0.61
CA GLY A 123 3.71 7.79 -1.69
C GLY A 123 4.69 8.22 -2.79
N LYS A 124 4.15 8.73 -3.88
CA LYS A 124 4.92 9.31 -4.99
C LYS A 124 4.09 10.33 -5.76
N GLY A 125 4.57 11.56 -5.87
CA GLY A 125 3.86 12.64 -6.54
C GLY A 125 2.51 12.93 -5.87
N LEU A 126 1.41 12.73 -6.59
CA LEU A 126 0.05 12.93 -6.06
C LEU A 126 -0.48 11.72 -5.25
N MET A 127 0.19 10.58 -5.29
CA MET A 127 -0.18 9.41 -4.50
C MET A 127 0.36 9.56 -3.09
N TYR A 128 -0.53 9.62 -2.10
CA TYR A 128 -0.14 9.61 -0.68
C TYR A 128 0.35 8.22 -0.25
N GLY A 129 1.21 8.20 0.77
CA GLY A 129 1.66 6.96 1.39
C GLY A 129 0.58 6.29 2.23
N TYR A 130 0.71 4.99 2.39
CA TYR A 130 -0.22 4.15 3.16
C TYR A 130 0.42 3.54 4.41
N ALA A 131 1.52 4.14 4.90
CA ALA A 131 2.24 3.63 6.07
C ALA A 131 1.37 3.59 7.34
N ASP A 132 0.42 4.51 7.45
CA ASP A 132 -0.50 4.65 8.57
C ASP A 132 -1.76 3.76 8.48
N ARG A 133 -2.06 3.20 7.28
CA ARG A 133 -3.29 2.45 6.99
C ARG A 133 -3.05 0.97 6.76
N LEU A 134 -1.87 0.61 6.30
CA LEU A 134 -1.48 -0.75 6.00
C LEU A 134 -0.33 -1.18 6.91
N SER A 135 -0.42 -2.38 7.46
CA SER A 135 0.71 -3.00 8.15
C SER A 135 1.89 -3.19 7.20
N VAL A 136 3.07 -3.43 7.73
CA VAL A 136 4.27 -3.72 6.93
C VAL A 136 4.04 -4.92 6.02
N GLU A 137 3.46 -5.97 6.56
CA GLU A 137 3.15 -7.20 5.82
C GLU A 137 2.09 -6.96 4.75
N ASP A 138 0.98 -6.24 5.07
CA ASP A 138 -0.06 -5.91 4.10
C ASP A 138 0.48 -5.10 2.91
N ARG A 139 1.45 -4.21 3.14
CA ARG A 139 2.10 -3.47 2.05
C ARG A 139 2.86 -4.39 1.11
N TRP A 140 3.58 -5.39 1.64
CA TRP A 140 4.25 -6.39 0.82
C TRP A 140 3.26 -7.29 0.08
N ASN A 141 2.16 -7.67 0.74
CA ASN A 141 1.09 -8.45 0.09
C ASN A 141 0.44 -7.66 -1.06
N VAL A 142 0.23 -6.35 -0.90
CA VAL A 142 -0.24 -5.48 -2.01
C VAL A 142 0.76 -5.44 -3.15
N VAL A 143 2.06 -5.32 -2.88
CA VAL A 143 3.09 -5.37 -3.94
C VAL A 143 3.10 -6.72 -4.65
N LEU A 144 2.92 -7.80 -3.91
CA LEU A 144 2.81 -9.16 -4.47
C LEU A 144 1.60 -9.26 -5.40
N TYR A 145 0.45 -8.74 -5.00
CA TYR A 145 -0.74 -8.72 -5.84
C TYR A 145 -0.57 -7.84 -7.09
N VAL A 146 0.10 -6.68 -6.98
CA VAL A 146 0.47 -5.86 -8.14
C VAL A 146 1.34 -6.65 -9.12
N ARG A 147 2.27 -7.47 -8.65
CA ARG A 147 3.05 -8.38 -9.51
C ARG A 147 2.18 -9.42 -10.20
N ALA A 148 1.17 -9.95 -9.50
CA ALA A 148 0.21 -10.86 -10.11
C ALA A 148 -0.61 -10.17 -11.23
N LEU A 149 -1.05 -8.92 -11.02
CA LEU A 149 -1.72 -8.12 -12.05
C LEU A 149 -0.81 -7.85 -13.25
N GLN A 150 0.45 -7.48 -13.02
CA GLN A 150 1.45 -7.29 -14.10
C GLN A 150 1.65 -8.57 -14.91
N ARG A 151 1.70 -9.71 -14.22
CA ARG A 151 1.85 -11.00 -14.87
C ARG A 151 0.60 -11.41 -15.65
N ALA A 152 -0.59 -11.15 -15.11
CA ALA A 152 -1.85 -11.40 -15.79
C ALA A 152 -2.00 -10.56 -17.07
N ALA A 153 -1.61 -9.29 -17.01
CA ALA A 153 -1.71 -8.38 -18.16
C ALA A 153 -0.68 -8.65 -19.25
N ASN A 154 0.54 -9.08 -18.88
CA ASN A 154 1.68 -9.21 -19.79
C ASN A 154 2.15 -10.67 -20.00
N GLY A 155 1.44 -11.62 -19.38
CA GLY A 155 1.78 -13.05 -19.47
C GLY A 155 1.53 -13.64 -20.84
N SER A 156 2.24 -14.69 -21.16
CA SER A 156 2.07 -15.46 -22.40
C SER A 156 1.83 -16.93 -22.10
N ALA A 157 1.32 -17.68 -23.08
CA ALA A 157 1.16 -19.13 -22.94
C ALA A 157 2.48 -19.85 -22.54
N LYS A 158 3.63 -19.25 -22.86
CA LYS A 158 4.95 -19.79 -22.49
C LYS A 158 5.21 -19.76 -20.96
N ASP A 159 4.53 -18.88 -20.25
CA ASP A 159 4.66 -18.74 -18.79
C ASP A 159 3.85 -19.81 -18.01
N LEU A 160 2.98 -20.53 -18.72
CA LEU A 160 2.18 -21.60 -18.15
C LEU A 160 2.96 -22.92 -18.09
N THR A 161 2.67 -23.72 -17.06
CA THR A 161 3.18 -25.09 -17.00
C THR A 161 2.64 -25.93 -18.16
N PRO A 162 3.35 -26.96 -18.61
CA PRO A 162 2.85 -27.85 -19.68
C PRO A 162 1.44 -28.38 -19.39
N ALA A 163 1.19 -28.83 -18.16
CA ALA A 163 -0.13 -29.31 -17.73
C ALA A 163 -1.22 -28.26 -17.86
N LYS A 164 -0.93 -27.00 -17.49
CA LYS A 164 -1.90 -25.91 -17.58
C LYS A 164 -2.16 -25.47 -19.03
N ARG A 165 -1.14 -25.56 -19.91
CA ARG A 165 -1.36 -25.31 -21.34
C ARG A 165 -2.27 -26.36 -21.96
N GLU A 166 -2.05 -27.64 -21.65
CA GLU A 166 -2.90 -28.74 -22.12
C GLU A 166 -4.35 -28.58 -21.62
N GLU A 167 -4.55 -28.23 -20.34
CA GLU A 167 -5.89 -27.96 -19.76
C GLU A 167 -6.62 -26.82 -20.51
N LEU A 168 -5.88 -25.80 -20.94
CA LEU A 168 -6.41 -24.63 -21.64
C LEU A 168 -6.47 -24.80 -23.16
N GLY A 169 -5.99 -25.92 -23.71
CA GLY A 169 -5.97 -26.19 -25.14
C GLY A 169 -4.99 -25.32 -25.93
N LEU A 170 -3.87 -24.89 -25.30
CA LEU A 170 -2.84 -24.00 -25.87
C LEU A 170 -1.58 -24.76 -26.29
#